data_f7c540429d9afd53efec2237b2f853c5
#
_entry.id   f7c540429d9afd53efec2237b2f853c5
#
_cell.length_a   1.000
_cell.length_b   1.000
_cell.length_c   1.000
_cell.angle_alpha   90.00
_cell.angle_beta   90.00
_cell.angle_gamma   90.00
#
_symmetry.space_group_name_H-M   'P 1'
#
loop_
_entity.id
_entity.type
_entity.pdbx_description
1 polymer ?
#
loop_
_entity_poly.entity_id
_entity_poly.type
_entity_poly.pdbx_seq_one_letter_code
_entity_poly.pdbx_strand_id
1 'polypeptide(L)'
;MWLIAKLILQKSRDISVTYACIPRFPSFGEYPLCMASARVINVFDSSPADHAGLIVDDEILSMNGEALRDVIRYQILTDEPELDISIRRGGIDMDIYVQKQPGEPLGLEVHSAVFDQIRTCDNHCEFCFIYQLPKGMRKSLYLKDDDYRLSFLYGNFTTLTRFTEADLERVVEEGLSPLNVSIHATDSQVRNEMLRNRRGGPSLRWLDELLRHGIEVHGQVVVCPDINDGLILEDTLCTIYERYLSLKSVCVVPLGVSKHSHEKRMRPHTQAEALQVLEIVEKWQDII
;
A
#
# COMPACT_ATOMS: atom_id res chain seq x y z
N MET A 1 -20.57 -18.73 -9.65
CA MET A 1 -19.61 -18.35 -10.70
C MET A 1 -19.58 -16.81 -10.68
N TRP A 2 -18.61 -16.22 -9.98
CA TRP A 2 -18.55 -14.79 -9.73
C TRP A 2 -17.67 -14.15 -10.81
N LEU A 3 -18.28 -13.42 -11.72
CA LEU A 3 -17.55 -12.51 -12.60
C LEU A 3 -17.26 -11.23 -11.79
N ILE A 4 -16.03 -11.09 -11.32
CA ILE A 4 -15.53 -9.80 -10.80
C ILE A 4 -15.21 -8.97 -12.04
N ALA A 5 -16.15 -8.14 -12.45
CA ALA A 5 -15.89 -7.12 -13.45
C ALA A 5 -15.07 -6.01 -12.79
N LYS A 6 -13.76 -6.03 -13.01
CA LYS A 6 -12.85 -4.93 -12.66
C LYS A 6 -12.96 -3.91 -13.80
N LEU A 7 -13.86 -2.93 -13.66
CA LEU A 7 -13.93 -1.81 -14.59
C LEU A 7 -12.81 -0.83 -14.22
N ILE A 8 -11.86 -0.66 -15.14
CA ILE A 8 -10.74 0.28 -14.99
C ILE A 8 -11.00 1.43 -15.95
N LEU A 9 -11.20 2.63 -15.42
CA LEU A 9 -11.13 3.87 -16.18
C LEU A 9 -9.66 4.15 -16.46
N GLN A 10 -9.21 3.93 -17.68
CA GLN A 10 -7.79 4.04 -18.05
C GLN A 10 -7.61 5.00 -19.22
N LYS A 11 -6.78 6.01 -19.01
CA LYS A 11 -6.34 6.93 -20.05
C LYS A 11 -5.19 6.31 -20.82
N SER A 12 -5.40 6.07 -22.13
CA SER A 12 -4.43 5.71 -23.17
C SER A 12 -4.10 4.24 -23.44
N ARG A 13 -3.84 4.02 -24.71
CA ARG A 13 -3.52 2.78 -25.41
C ARG A 13 -2.16 2.25 -24.97
N ASP A 14 -2.07 0.92 -24.88
CA ASP A 14 -0.86 0.11 -24.64
C ASP A 14 -0.36 0.01 -23.20
N ILE A 15 -0.85 -1.03 -22.50
CA ILE A 15 -0.13 -1.54 -21.32
C ILE A 15 0.01 -3.07 -21.44
N SER A 16 1.24 -3.49 -21.70
CA SER A 16 1.70 -4.83 -21.35
C SER A 16 1.95 -4.88 -19.84
N VAL A 17 1.11 -5.60 -19.11
CA VAL A 17 1.35 -5.84 -17.67
C VAL A 17 2.43 -6.89 -17.56
N THR A 18 3.66 -6.44 -17.32
CA THR A 18 4.74 -7.32 -16.86
C THR A 18 4.56 -7.52 -15.36
N TYR A 19 4.07 -8.70 -14.98
CA TYR A 19 4.13 -9.13 -13.58
C TYR A 19 5.59 -9.35 -13.21
N ALA A 20 6.18 -8.41 -12.46
CA ALA A 20 7.43 -8.66 -11.78
C ALA A 20 7.19 -9.80 -10.77
N CYS A 21 8.04 -10.82 -10.79
CA CYS A 21 8.02 -11.89 -9.80
C CYS A 21 8.17 -11.29 -8.41
N ILE A 22 7.08 -11.28 -7.64
CA ILE A 22 7.09 -10.87 -6.23
C ILE A 22 7.79 -12.01 -5.45
N PRO A 23 8.89 -11.76 -4.75
CA PRO A 23 9.49 -12.76 -3.88
C PRO A 23 8.48 -13.19 -2.82
N ARG A 24 8.36 -14.52 -2.61
CA ARG A 24 7.56 -15.08 -1.51
C ARG A 24 8.27 -14.80 -0.21
N PHE A 25 7.78 -13.83 0.56
CA PHE A 25 8.25 -13.63 1.91
C PHE A 25 7.68 -14.70 2.87
N PRO A 26 8.51 -15.18 3.82
CA PRO A 26 8.07 -16.15 4.82
C PRO A 26 7.03 -15.53 5.76
N SER A 27 6.20 -16.39 6.36
CA SER A 27 5.09 -16.03 7.25
C SER A 27 5.56 -15.23 8.46
N PHE A 28 4.84 -14.13 8.75
CA PHE A 28 5.05 -13.29 9.94
C PHE A 28 5.03 -14.13 11.23
N GLY A 29 6.18 -14.24 11.87
CA GLY A 29 6.33 -14.78 13.22
C GLY A 29 6.03 -13.71 14.27
N GLU A 30 5.65 -14.14 15.48
CA GLU A 30 5.48 -13.26 16.64
C GLU A 30 6.86 -12.76 17.10
N TYR A 31 7.09 -11.43 17.04
CA TYR A 31 8.30 -10.81 17.58
C TYR A 31 7.96 -9.78 18.66
N PRO A 32 8.73 -9.71 19.76
CA PRO A 32 8.58 -8.71 20.80
C PRO A 32 8.95 -7.32 20.28
N LEU A 33 8.41 -6.28 20.92
CA LEU A 33 8.75 -4.87 20.70
C LEU A 33 10.27 -4.65 20.88
N CYS A 34 11.02 -4.85 19.81
CA CYS A 34 12.45 -4.52 19.75
C CYS A 34 12.69 -3.47 18.68
N MET A 35 13.72 -2.66 18.85
CA MET A 35 14.07 -1.58 17.91
C MET A 35 14.05 -2.09 16.47
N ALA A 36 13.61 -1.24 15.53
CA ALA A 36 13.56 -1.55 14.11
C ALA A 36 14.90 -2.13 13.64
N SER A 37 14.93 -3.39 13.25
CA SER A 37 16.12 -4.04 12.71
C SER A 37 15.76 -4.95 11.54
N ALA A 38 16.58 -4.92 10.50
CA ALA A 38 16.44 -5.81 9.35
C ALA A 38 17.22 -7.09 9.63
N ARG A 39 16.54 -8.20 9.94
CA ARG A 39 17.20 -9.47 10.15
C ARG A 39 17.53 -10.15 8.83
N VAL A 40 18.78 -10.57 8.66
CA VAL A 40 19.26 -11.32 7.50
C VAL A 40 18.70 -12.75 7.54
N ILE A 41 18.06 -13.19 6.45
CA ILE A 41 17.52 -14.54 6.31
C ILE A 41 18.27 -15.38 5.27
N ASN A 42 19.02 -14.74 4.38
CA ASN A 42 19.88 -15.40 3.42
C ASN A 42 21.06 -14.52 3.06
N VAL A 43 22.20 -15.11 2.81
CA VAL A 43 23.41 -14.49 2.25
C VAL A 43 23.80 -15.31 1.03
N PHE A 44 23.93 -14.66 -0.13
CA PHE A 44 24.28 -15.34 -1.36
C PHE A 44 25.80 -15.62 -1.41
N ASP A 45 26.16 -16.82 -1.74
CA ASP A 45 27.55 -17.25 -1.85
C ASP A 45 28.36 -16.34 -2.79
N SER A 46 29.58 -15.99 -2.38
CA SER A 46 30.50 -15.11 -3.13
C SER A 46 29.96 -13.70 -3.41
N SER A 47 28.94 -13.25 -2.69
CA SER A 47 28.44 -11.87 -2.75
C SER A 47 29.31 -10.91 -1.96
N PRO A 48 29.18 -9.59 -2.17
CA PRO A 48 29.86 -8.59 -1.34
C PRO A 48 29.56 -8.76 0.16
N ALA A 49 28.34 -9.14 0.52
CA ALA A 49 27.95 -9.42 1.91
C ALA A 49 28.67 -10.64 2.49
N ASP A 50 28.78 -11.74 1.71
CA ASP A 50 29.49 -12.94 2.10
C ASP A 50 30.99 -12.66 2.32
N HIS A 51 31.64 -11.97 1.36
CA HIS A 51 33.03 -11.57 1.47
C HIS A 51 33.32 -10.65 2.67
N ALA A 52 32.34 -9.81 3.04
CA ALA A 52 32.45 -8.95 4.22
C ALA A 52 32.17 -9.69 5.55
N GLY A 53 31.71 -10.95 5.48
CA GLY A 53 31.46 -11.77 6.66
C GLY A 53 30.10 -11.54 7.32
N LEU A 54 29.11 -11.05 6.58
CA LEU A 54 27.71 -11.05 7.02
C LEU A 54 27.17 -12.48 6.98
N ILE A 55 26.33 -12.82 7.95
CA ILE A 55 25.75 -14.18 8.08
C ILE A 55 24.25 -14.12 8.34
N VAL A 56 23.59 -15.24 8.15
CA VAL A 56 22.18 -15.41 8.52
C VAL A 56 22.00 -15.14 10.02
N ASP A 57 20.87 -14.54 10.38
CA ASP A 57 20.49 -14.06 11.71
C ASP A 57 21.23 -12.81 12.21
N ASP A 58 22.09 -12.17 11.42
CA ASP A 58 22.52 -10.81 11.71
C ASP A 58 21.33 -9.85 11.71
N GLU A 59 21.28 -8.96 12.70
CA GLU A 59 20.30 -7.87 12.76
C GLU A 59 20.97 -6.57 12.30
N ILE A 60 20.62 -6.08 11.12
CA ILE A 60 21.12 -4.81 10.61
C ILE A 60 20.42 -3.68 11.36
N LEU A 61 21.17 -2.88 12.09
CA LEU A 61 20.70 -1.76 12.89
C LEU A 61 20.69 -0.46 12.08
N SER A 62 21.77 -0.22 11.31
CA SER A 62 21.91 0.96 10.45
C SER A 62 22.81 0.65 9.27
N MET A 63 22.68 1.47 8.21
CA MET A 63 23.58 1.50 7.05
C MET A 63 23.98 2.95 6.78
N ASN A 64 25.28 3.21 6.64
CA ASN A 64 25.84 4.56 6.45
C ASN A 64 25.33 5.56 7.52
N GLY A 65 25.19 5.10 8.76
CA GLY A 65 24.69 5.89 9.91
C GLY A 65 23.16 6.08 9.94
N GLU A 66 22.41 5.55 8.97
CA GLU A 66 20.95 5.66 8.92
C GLU A 66 20.28 4.40 9.44
N ALA A 67 19.32 4.55 10.35
CA ALA A 67 18.49 3.45 10.83
C ALA A 67 17.51 2.99 9.73
N LEU A 68 17.48 1.68 9.48
CA LEU A 68 16.60 1.09 8.47
C LEU A 68 15.18 0.95 9.01
N ARG A 69 14.20 1.51 8.30
CA ARG A 69 12.78 1.37 8.63
C ARG A 69 12.05 0.36 7.75
N ASP A 70 12.55 0.14 6.53
CA ASP A 70 11.92 -0.72 5.54
C ASP A 70 12.90 -1.10 4.40
N VAL A 71 12.45 -2.01 3.55
CA VAL A 71 13.22 -2.51 2.42
C VAL A 71 13.46 -1.44 1.34
N ILE A 72 12.65 -0.39 1.29
CA ILE A 72 12.82 0.70 0.31
C ILE A 72 14.12 1.44 0.61
N ARG A 73 14.29 1.90 1.87
CA ARG A 73 15.51 2.58 2.28
C ARG A 73 16.72 1.65 2.22
N TYR A 74 16.54 0.38 2.59
CA TYR A 74 17.58 -0.64 2.43
C TYR A 74 18.06 -0.72 0.97
N GLN A 75 17.15 -0.80 -0.01
CA GLN A 75 17.52 -0.88 -1.43
C GLN A 75 18.25 0.38 -1.91
N ILE A 76 17.76 1.56 -1.54
CA ILE A 76 18.41 2.84 -1.91
C ILE A 76 19.86 2.87 -1.39
N LEU A 77 20.08 2.53 -0.12
CA LEU A 77 21.41 2.53 0.47
C LEU A 77 22.30 1.45 -0.12
N THR A 78 21.75 0.29 -0.46
CA THR A 78 22.55 -0.79 -1.07
C THR A 78 23.02 -0.51 -2.50
N ASP A 79 22.57 0.56 -3.15
CA ASP A 79 23.13 0.99 -4.43
C ASP A 79 24.50 1.66 -4.29
N GLU A 80 24.82 2.17 -3.09
CA GLU A 80 26.12 2.79 -2.80
C GLU A 80 27.26 1.78 -2.89
N PRO A 81 28.45 2.20 -3.42
CA PRO A 81 29.60 1.31 -3.57
C PRO A 81 30.32 1.00 -2.26
N GLU A 82 30.16 1.85 -1.26
CA GLU A 82 30.76 1.73 0.06
C GLU A 82 29.67 1.78 1.12
N LEU A 83 29.66 0.77 2.01
CA LEU A 83 28.63 0.62 3.03
C LEU A 83 29.26 0.38 4.40
N ASP A 84 28.98 1.26 5.35
CA ASP A 84 29.20 1.03 6.77
C ASP A 84 27.92 0.43 7.38
N ILE A 85 27.95 -0.85 7.71
CA ILE A 85 26.79 -1.59 8.20
C ILE A 85 26.98 -1.90 9.69
N SER A 86 26.19 -1.26 10.54
CA SER A 86 26.12 -1.63 11.96
C SER A 86 25.15 -2.79 12.14
N ILE A 87 25.64 -3.88 12.70
CA ILE A 87 24.86 -5.09 12.96
C ILE A 87 24.88 -5.47 14.42
N ARG A 88 23.89 -6.26 14.82
CA ARG A 88 23.88 -7.01 16.07
C ARG A 88 23.95 -8.50 15.77
N ARG A 89 24.98 -9.17 16.31
CA ARG A 89 25.21 -10.60 16.19
C ARG A 89 25.34 -11.24 17.58
N GLY A 90 24.41 -12.14 17.91
CA GLY A 90 24.45 -12.78 19.22
C GLY A 90 24.39 -11.80 20.41
N GLY A 91 23.73 -10.64 20.24
CA GLY A 91 23.62 -9.59 21.25
C GLY A 91 24.82 -8.64 21.32
N ILE A 92 25.81 -8.76 20.44
CA ILE A 92 26.98 -7.88 20.35
C ILE A 92 26.83 -6.99 19.12
N ASP A 93 26.97 -5.69 19.30
CA ASP A 93 26.96 -4.72 18.22
C ASP A 93 28.35 -4.61 17.61
N MET A 94 28.43 -4.58 16.27
CA MET A 94 29.67 -4.45 15.52
C MET A 94 29.41 -3.76 14.18
N ASP A 95 30.46 -3.15 13.63
CA ASP A 95 30.42 -2.49 12.34
C ASP A 95 31.13 -3.36 11.29
N ILE A 96 30.52 -3.49 10.13
CA ILE A 96 31.07 -4.23 8.98
C ILE A 96 31.14 -3.26 7.81
N TYR A 97 32.32 -3.12 7.24
CA TYR A 97 32.54 -2.35 6.04
C TYR A 97 32.44 -3.25 4.80
N VAL A 98 31.63 -2.84 3.85
CA VAL A 98 31.46 -3.54 2.57
C VAL A 98 31.86 -2.61 1.44
N GLN A 99 32.74 -3.09 0.56
CA GLN A 99 33.09 -2.42 -0.68
C GLN A 99 32.62 -3.27 -1.87
N LYS A 100 31.94 -2.67 -2.82
CA LYS A 100 31.41 -3.34 -4.01
C LYS A 100 31.42 -2.42 -5.22
N GLN A 101 31.18 -2.97 -6.42
CA GLN A 101 31.00 -2.15 -7.61
C GLN A 101 29.68 -1.37 -7.55
N PRO A 102 29.62 -0.15 -8.12
CA PRO A 102 28.35 0.58 -8.25
C PRO A 102 27.29 -0.27 -8.96
N GLY A 103 26.08 -0.36 -8.37
CA GLY A 103 24.98 -1.18 -8.90
C GLY A 103 25.11 -2.69 -8.68
N GLU A 104 26.22 -3.17 -8.10
CA GLU A 104 26.34 -4.58 -7.72
C GLU A 104 25.43 -4.90 -6.55
N PRO A 105 24.61 -5.97 -6.61
CA PRO A 105 23.76 -6.37 -5.49
C PRO A 105 24.60 -6.71 -4.26
N LEU A 106 24.16 -6.24 -3.08
CA LEU A 106 24.82 -6.57 -1.81
C LEU A 106 24.82 -8.09 -1.52
N GLY A 107 23.78 -8.79 -1.97
CA GLY A 107 23.67 -10.24 -1.83
C GLY A 107 23.10 -10.69 -0.48
N LEU A 108 22.17 -9.91 0.09
CA LEU A 108 21.42 -10.24 1.29
C LEU A 108 19.92 -10.30 1.02
N GLU A 109 19.25 -11.24 1.67
CA GLU A 109 17.80 -11.21 1.83
C GLU A 109 17.43 -10.90 3.28
N VAL A 110 16.45 -10.02 3.46
CA VAL A 110 15.95 -9.60 4.77
C VAL A 110 14.56 -10.14 5.06
N HIS A 111 14.23 -10.33 6.33
CA HIS A 111 13.06 -11.06 6.79
C HIS A 111 11.69 -10.43 6.48
N SER A 112 11.63 -9.14 6.19
CA SER A 112 10.38 -8.37 6.06
C SER A 112 10.58 -7.17 5.15
N ALA A 113 9.48 -6.65 4.62
CA ALA A 113 9.48 -5.40 3.87
C ALA A 113 9.48 -4.15 4.77
N VAL A 114 8.98 -4.28 6.00
CA VAL A 114 8.90 -3.21 6.99
C VAL A 114 9.60 -3.69 8.26
N PHE A 115 10.59 -2.96 8.72
CA PHE A 115 11.44 -3.34 9.86
C PHE A 115 10.99 -2.67 11.16
N ASP A 116 10.35 -1.50 11.08
CA ASP A 116 9.73 -0.86 12.23
C ASP A 116 8.34 -1.47 12.51
N GLN A 117 7.29 -0.77 12.29
CA GLN A 117 5.93 -1.27 12.46
C GLN A 117 5.07 -0.91 11.25
N ILE A 118 4.29 -1.87 10.77
CA ILE A 118 3.26 -1.59 9.77
C ILE A 118 2.27 -0.58 10.36
N ARG A 119 2.04 0.50 9.64
CA ARG A 119 1.04 1.48 10.03
C ARG A 119 -0.36 0.88 9.88
N THR A 120 -0.98 0.58 11.00
CA THR A 120 -2.32 -0.01 11.01
C THR A 120 -3.40 1.02 10.71
N CYS A 121 -4.42 0.61 9.98
CA CYS A 121 -5.59 1.42 9.67
C CYS A 121 -6.45 1.62 10.93
N ASP A 122 -6.79 2.86 11.24
CA ASP A 122 -7.69 3.23 12.33
C ASP A 122 -9.12 3.61 11.88
N ASN A 123 -9.43 3.41 10.60
CA ASN A 123 -10.78 3.55 10.10
C ASN A 123 -11.66 2.38 10.56
N HIS A 124 -12.97 2.63 10.63
CA HIS A 124 -13.97 1.62 11.01
C HIS A 124 -15.01 1.46 9.91
N CYS A 125 -14.55 1.35 8.65
CA CYS A 125 -15.42 1.25 7.49
C CYS A 125 -16.45 0.12 7.63
N GLU A 126 -17.71 0.41 7.32
CA GLU A 126 -18.78 -0.60 7.35
C GLU A 126 -18.55 -1.72 6.34
N PHE A 127 -17.89 -1.41 5.23
CA PHE A 127 -17.55 -2.34 4.16
C PHE A 127 -16.17 -3.02 4.30
N CYS A 128 -15.47 -2.81 5.43
CA CYS A 128 -14.13 -3.35 5.62
C CYS A 128 -14.15 -4.89 5.57
N PHE A 129 -13.42 -5.46 4.61
CA PHE A 129 -13.35 -6.91 4.43
C PHE A 129 -12.67 -7.63 5.62
N ILE A 130 -11.76 -6.96 6.34
CA ILE A 130 -11.11 -7.52 7.53
C ILE A 130 -12.14 -7.82 8.64
N TYR A 131 -13.11 -6.91 8.84
CA TYR A 131 -14.16 -7.14 9.83
C TYR A 131 -15.15 -8.22 9.43
N GLN A 132 -15.11 -8.65 8.17
CA GLN A 132 -15.96 -9.70 7.63
C GLN A 132 -15.26 -11.07 7.56
N LEU A 133 -14.07 -11.21 8.16
CA LEU A 133 -13.36 -12.48 8.24
C LEU A 133 -13.92 -13.35 9.36
N PRO A 134 -14.00 -14.68 9.16
CA PRO A 134 -14.37 -15.60 10.23
C PRO A 134 -13.33 -15.59 11.35
N LYS A 135 -13.79 -15.77 12.60
CA LYS A 135 -12.88 -15.87 13.75
C LYS A 135 -11.99 -17.12 13.67
N GLY A 136 -10.79 -17.04 14.24
CA GLY A 136 -9.88 -18.18 14.39
C GLY A 136 -8.97 -18.45 13.19
N MET A 137 -8.90 -17.59 12.23
CA MET A 137 -7.91 -17.67 11.16
C MET A 137 -6.51 -17.19 11.65
N ARG A 138 -5.48 -17.39 10.83
CA ARG A 138 -4.12 -16.91 11.16
C ARG A 138 -4.10 -15.39 11.40
N LYS A 139 -3.33 -14.93 12.38
CA LYS A 139 -3.31 -13.51 12.82
C LYS A 139 -2.97 -12.54 11.69
N SER A 140 -2.10 -12.92 10.76
CA SER A 140 -1.70 -12.06 9.63
C SER A 140 -2.86 -11.67 8.71
N LEU A 141 -3.94 -12.44 8.66
CA LEU A 141 -5.12 -12.10 7.85
C LEU A 141 -5.96 -10.98 8.47
N TYR A 142 -5.81 -10.73 9.78
CA TYR A 142 -6.52 -9.65 10.46
C TYR A 142 -5.71 -8.36 10.53
N LEU A 143 -4.51 -8.33 9.92
CA LEU A 143 -3.72 -7.12 9.82
C LEU A 143 -4.42 -6.15 8.86
N LYS A 144 -4.84 -5.03 9.39
CA LYS A 144 -5.51 -3.95 8.66
C LYS A 144 -4.52 -2.80 8.52
N ASP A 145 -3.83 -2.75 7.39
CA ASP A 145 -2.83 -1.75 7.10
C ASP A 145 -3.43 -0.47 6.46
N ASP A 146 -2.78 0.64 6.69
CA ASP A 146 -2.96 1.93 6.00
C ASP A 146 -1.58 2.56 5.81
N ASP A 147 -0.66 1.78 5.23
CA ASP A 147 0.76 2.10 5.10
C ASP A 147 1.11 2.34 3.63
N TYR A 148 1.52 3.56 3.31
CA TYR A 148 1.90 3.93 1.94
C TYR A 148 3.07 3.11 1.39
N ARG A 149 3.96 2.59 2.27
CA ARG A 149 5.07 1.72 1.86
C ARG A 149 4.55 0.39 1.30
N LEU A 150 3.52 -0.18 1.95
CA LEU A 150 2.86 -1.38 1.43
C LEU A 150 2.03 -1.09 0.18
N SER A 151 1.52 0.13 0.05
CA SER A 151 0.88 0.58 -1.18
C SER A 151 1.87 0.58 -2.35
N PHE A 152 3.04 1.16 -2.16
CA PHE A 152 4.12 1.18 -3.16
C PHE A 152 4.64 -0.22 -3.48
N LEU A 153 4.98 -1.02 -2.46
CA LEU A 153 5.63 -2.32 -2.63
C LEU A 153 4.71 -3.42 -3.17
N TYR A 154 3.43 -3.40 -2.77
CA TYR A 154 2.50 -4.52 -3.02
C TYR A 154 1.17 -4.11 -3.65
N GLY A 155 0.96 -2.83 -3.89
CA GLY A 155 -0.31 -2.34 -4.43
C GLY A 155 -1.47 -2.35 -3.41
N ASN A 156 -1.18 -2.39 -2.12
CA ASN A 156 -2.20 -2.26 -1.09
C ASN A 156 -2.84 -0.87 -1.16
N PHE A 157 -4.16 -0.80 -0.96
CA PHE A 157 -4.84 0.48 -0.95
C PHE A 157 -4.72 1.18 0.40
N THR A 158 -4.16 2.40 0.41
CA THR A 158 -4.17 3.30 1.56
C THR A 158 -5.34 4.28 1.49
N THR A 159 -5.86 4.68 2.64
CA THR A 159 -6.92 5.70 2.73
C THR A 159 -6.37 7.12 2.91
N LEU A 160 -5.07 7.25 3.13
CA LEU A 160 -4.37 8.47 3.47
C LEU A 160 -4.84 9.14 4.78
N THR A 161 -5.71 8.50 5.58
CA THR A 161 -6.22 9.11 6.83
C THR A 161 -5.16 9.24 7.91
N ARG A 162 -4.07 8.50 7.80
CA ARG A 162 -2.89 8.57 8.67
C ARG A 162 -1.64 9.12 7.99
N PHE A 163 -1.76 9.56 6.75
CA PHE A 163 -0.66 10.16 5.99
C PHE A 163 -0.31 11.53 6.56
N THR A 164 0.97 11.87 6.58
CA THR A 164 1.53 13.08 7.19
C THR A 164 2.39 13.85 6.20
N GLU A 165 2.79 15.08 6.57
CA GLU A 165 3.73 15.90 5.81
C GLU A 165 5.07 15.15 5.57
N ALA A 166 5.63 14.58 6.63
CA ALA A 166 6.88 13.80 6.53
C ALA A 166 6.75 12.57 5.61
N ASP A 167 5.55 11.97 5.52
CA ASP A 167 5.30 10.89 4.57
C ASP A 167 5.30 11.42 3.13
N LEU A 168 4.69 12.60 2.90
CA LEU A 168 4.70 13.25 1.59
C LEU A 168 6.13 13.58 1.15
N GLU A 169 6.90 14.24 2.03
CA GLU A 169 8.30 14.57 1.77
C GLU A 169 9.07 13.31 1.35
N ARG A 170 8.96 12.25 2.12
CA ARG A 170 9.63 10.98 1.81
C ARG A 170 9.16 10.35 0.50
N VAL A 171 7.85 10.33 0.24
CA VAL A 171 7.29 9.77 -1.01
C VAL A 171 7.84 10.52 -2.23
N VAL A 172 7.96 11.84 -2.12
CA VAL A 172 8.48 12.69 -3.21
C VAL A 172 9.98 12.52 -3.37
N GLU A 173 10.75 12.56 -2.28
CA GLU A 173 12.21 12.44 -2.29
C GLU A 173 12.68 11.08 -2.78
N GLU A 174 12.04 9.99 -2.32
CA GLU A 174 12.40 8.62 -2.72
C GLU A 174 11.67 8.17 -4.00
N GLY A 175 10.81 9.00 -4.58
CA GLY A 175 10.10 8.70 -5.82
C GLY A 175 9.15 7.50 -5.72
N LEU A 176 8.45 7.33 -4.60
CA LEU A 176 7.60 6.17 -4.34
C LEU A 176 6.31 6.21 -5.17
N SER A 177 6.37 5.71 -6.37
CA SER A 177 5.32 5.71 -7.38
C SER A 177 5.27 4.34 -8.10
N PRO A 178 4.09 3.77 -8.39
CA PRO A 178 2.75 4.30 -8.09
C PRO A 178 2.28 4.03 -6.66
N LEU A 179 1.27 4.79 -6.23
CA LEU A 179 0.50 4.52 -5.02
C LEU A 179 -0.94 4.16 -5.34
N ASN A 180 -1.57 3.36 -4.47
CA ASN A 180 -2.96 2.93 -4.59
C ASN A 180 -3.79 3.57 -3.48
N VAL A 181 -4.79 4.37 -3.84
CA VAL A 181 -5.56 5.19 -2.88
C VAL A 181 -7.05 4.84 -2.91
N SER A 182 -7.60 4.53 -1.75
CA SER A 182 -9.02 4.36 -1.52
C SER A 182 -9.71 5.73 -1.44
N ILE A 183 -10.50 6.08 -2.47
CA ILE A 183 -11.24 7.35 -2.55
C ILE A 183 -12.65 7.18 -1.97
N HIS A 184 -13.43 6.25 -2.47
CA HIS A 184 -14.80 5.87 -2.16
C HIS A 184 -15.85 6.97 -2.41
N ALA A 185 -15.60 8.20 -2.01
CA ALA A 185 -16.38 9.39 -2.31
C ALA A 185 -15.50 10.63 -2.22
N THR A 186 -15.77 11.65 -3.04
CA THR A 186 -15.09 12.96 -2.98
C THR A 186 -15.80 13.93 -2.05
N ASP A 187 -17.11 13.72 -1.80
CA ASP A 187 -17.82 14.43 -0.75
C ASP A 187 -17.25 14.07 0.63
N SER A 188 -16.81 15.12 1.36
CA SER A 188 -16.13 14.96 2.64
C SER A 188 -17.00 14.32 3.72
N GLN A 189 -18.31 14.62 3.73
CA GLN A 189 -19.22 14.08 4.73
C GLN A 189 -19.49 12.59 4.45
N VAL A 190 -19.82 12.25 3.21
CA VAL A 190 -20.04 10.87 2.80
C VAL A 190 -18.79 10.03 3.09
N ARG A 191 -17.60 10.53 2.73
CA ARG A 191 -16.35 9.81 2.97
C ARG A 191 -16.06 9.62 4.46
N ASN A 192 -16.32 10.65 5.30
CA ASN A 192 -16.19 10.54 6.76
C ASN A 192 -17.11 9.47 7.34
N GLU A 193 -18.35 9.42 6.86
CA GLU A 193 -19.33 8.41 7.28
C GLU A 193 -18.91 7.00 6.86
N MET A 194 -18.55 6.82 5.60
CA MET A 194 -18.11 5.52 5.06
C MET A 194 -16.89 4.96 5.80
N LEU A 195 -15.91 5.81 6.09
CA LEU A 195 -14.71 5.43 6.82
C LEU A 195 -14.91 5.39 8.35
N ARG A 196 -16.02 5.94 8.85
CA ARG A 196 -16.26 6.20 10.29
C ARG A 196 -15.06 6.92 10.93
N ASN A 197 -14.53 7.91 10.20
CA ASN A 197 -13.35 8.66 10.59
C ASN A 197 -13.46 10.10 10.10
N ARG A 198 -13.39 11.07 11.02
CA ARG A 198 -13.49 12.51 10.69
C ARG A 198 -12.34 13.01 9.82
N ARG A 199 -11.25 12.27 9.70
CA ARG A 199 -10.14 12.58 8.81
C ARG A 199 -10.37 12.11 7.38
N GLY A 200 -11.42 11.35 7.11
CA GLY A 200 -11.72 10.80 5.79
C GLY A 200 -11.74 11.87 4.70
N GLY A 201 -12.63 12.87 4.80
CA GLY A 201 -12.71 13.97 3.85
C GLY A 201 -11.42 14.78 3.76
N PRO A 202 -10.92 15.35 4.88
CA PRO A 202 -9.69 16.14 4.88
C PRO A 202 -8.46 15.40 4.34
N SER A 203 -8.38 14.08 4.41
CA SER A 203 -7.22 13.33 3.93
C SER A 203 -7.07 13.32 2.40
N LEU A 204 -8.13 13.66 1.64
CA LEU A 204 -8.02 13.83 0.17
C LEU A 204 -7.11 14.98 -0.26
N ARG A 205 -6.76 15.91 0.65
CA ARG A 205 -5.72 16.91 0.38
C ARG A 205 -4.38 16.24 0.02
N TRP A 206 -4.09 15.09 0.59
CA TRP A 206 -2.86 14.36 0.29
C TRP A 206 -2.87 13.77 -1.12
N LEU A 207 -4.04 13.40 -1.62
CA LEU A 207 -4.18 13.00 -3.03
C LEU A 207 -3.83 14.17 -3.96
N ASP A 208 -4.32 15.40 -3.66
CA ASP A 208 -3.93 16.59 -4.42
C ASP A 208 -2.42 16.81 -4.41
N GLU A 209 -1.79 16.70 -3.23
CA GLU A 209 -0.35 16.94 -3.11
C GLU A 209 0.47 15.86 -3.82
N LEU A 210 0.11 14.59 -3.69
CA LEU A 210 0.76 13.49 -4.41
C LEU A 210 0.73 13.71 -5.93
N LEU A 211 -0.44 14.05 -6.47
CA LEU A 211 -0.61 14.31 -7.91
C LEU A 211 0.16 15.55 -8.36
N ARG A 212 0.20 16.64 -7.56
CA ARG A 212 1.00 17.85 -7.87
C ARG A 212 2.49 17.56 -7.96
N HIS A 213 3.00 16.64 -7.16
CA HIS A 213 4.40 16.22 -7.18
C HIS A 213 4.70 15.13 -8.21
N GLY A 214 3.73 14.80 -9.08
CA GLY A 214 3.93 13.85 -10.19
C GLY A 214 3.92 12.38 -9.77
N ILE A 215 3.48 12.07 -8.55
CA ILE A 215 3.30 10.69 -8.12
C ILE A 215 2.13 10.05 -8.86
N GLU A 216 2.37 8.94 -9.54
CA GLU A 216 1.30 8.16 -10.16
C GLU A 216 0.40 7.55 -9.09
N VAL A 217 -0.92 7.74 -9.21
CA VAL A 217 -1.88 7.21 -8.24
C VAL A 217 -2.99 6.45 -8.96
N HIS A 218 -3.28 5.24 -8.46
CA HIS A 218 -4.45 4.46 -8.81
C HIS A 218 -5.53 4.62 -7.74
N GLY A 219 -6.68 5.17 -8.13
CA GLY A 219 -7.82 5.36 -7.25
C GLY A 219 -8.73 4.14 -7.16
N GLN A 220 -9.41 3.96 -6.03
CA GLN A 220 -10.46 2.95 -5.87
C GLN A 220 -11.71 3.55 -5.24
N VAL A 221 -12.87 3.20 -5.81
CA VAL A 221 -14.19 3.48 -5.27
C VAL A 221 -14.91 2.16 -5.03
N VAL A 222 -15.12 1.81 -3.75
CA VAL A 222 -16.01 0.70 -3.38
C VAL A 222 -17.43 1.25 -3.32
N VAL A 223 -18.31 0.78 -4.22
CA VAL A 223 -19.69 1.24 -4.28
C VAL A 223 -20.56 0.42 -3.34
N CYS A 224 -21.18 1.12 -2.41
CA CYS A 224 -22.10 0.56 -1.41
C CYS A 224 -23.53 1.02 -1.73
N PRO A 225 -24.50 0.11 -1.93
CA PRO A 225 -25.90 0.47 -2.21
C PRO A 225 -26.49 1.42 -1.18
N ASP A 226 -27.23 2.41 -1.62
CA ASP A 226 -27.89 3.47 -0.81
C ASP A 226 -26.91 4.37 -0.02
N ILE A 227 -25.60 4.34 -0.32
CA ILE A 227 -24.58 5.11 0.42
C ILE A 227 -23.79 6.03 -0.51
N ASN A 228 -23.05 5.46 -1.48
CA ASN A 228 -22.23 6.21 -2.42
C ASN A 228 -22.46 5.78 -3.87
N ASP A 229 -23.61 5.18 -4.17
CA ASP A 229 -24.11 4.88 -5.50
C ASP A 229 -24.91 6.07 -6.12
N GLY A 230 -25.49 5.86 -7.26
CA GLY A 230 -26.34 6.85 -7.93
C GLY A 230 -25.68 8.22 -8.09
N LEU A 231 -26.36 9.27 -7.61
CA LEU A 231 -25.88 10.66 -7.72
C LEU A 231 -24.55 10.91 -7.01
N ILE A 232 -24.27 10.22 -5.91
CA ILE A 232 -23.00 10.37 -5.18
C ILE A 232 -21.84 9.78 -5.98
N LEU A 233 -22.07 8.66 -6.68
CA LEU A 233 -21.08 8.09 -7.59
C LEU A 233 -20.83 9.02 -8.78
N GLU A 234 -21.89 9.57 -9.38
CA GLU A 234 -21.80 10.56 -10.47
C GLU A 234 -20.97 11.77 -10.05
N ASP A 235 -21.26 12.37 -8.89
CA ASP A 235 -20.56 13.51 -8.32
C ASP A 235 -19.08 13.17 -8.02
N THR A 236 -18.84 11.98 -7.51
CA THR A 236 -17.48 11.48 -7.26
C THR A 236 -16.68 11.36 -8.55
N LEU A 237 -17.23 10.78 -9.60
CA LEU A 237 -16.56 10.64 -10.90
C LEU A 237 -16.38 12.00 -11.59
N CYS A 238 -17.37 12.90 -11.49
CA CYS A 238 -17.27 14.27 -11.96
C CYS A 238 -16.12 15.02 -11.26
N THR A 239 -16.05 14.97 -9.95
CA THR A 239 -14.97 15.60 -9.18
C THR A 239 -13.61 15.00 -9.52
N ILE A 240 -13.53 13.67 -9.72
CA ILE A 240 -12.30 13.02 -10.17
C ILE A 240 -11.87 13.56 -11.54
N TYR A 241 -12.79 13.70 -12.47
CA TYR A 241 -12.51 14.25 -13.80
C TYR A 241 -12.07 15.70 -13.75
N GLU A 242 -12.70 16.55 -12.93
CA GLU A 242 -12.41 17.97 -12.85
C GLU A 242 -11.15 18.28 -12.04
N ARG A 243 -10.93 17.58 -10.93
CA ARG A 243 -9.90 17.93 -9.95
C ARG A 243 -8.70 16.98 -9.95
N TYR A 244 -8.93 15.70 -10.19
CA TYR A 244 -7.91 14.66 -10.11
C TYR A 244 -7.59 14.04 -11.46
N LEU A 245 -7.60 14.84 -12.52
CA LEU A 245 -7.39 14.39 -13.91
C LEU A 245 -6.05 13.68 -14.12
N SER A 246 -5.07 13.89 -13.22
CA SER A 246 -3.76 13.23 -13.26
C SER A 246 -3.76 11.83 -12.64
N LEU A 247 -4.88 11.35 -12.09
CA LEU A 247 -4.99 9.96 -11.67
C LEU A 247 -4.70 9.02 -12.84
N LYS A 248 -3.89 8.02 -12.61
CA LYS A 248 -3.52 7.03 -13.64
C LYS A 248 -4.71 6.15 -14.01
N SER A 249 -5.51 5.77 -13.02
CA SER A 249 -6.75 5.02 -13.20
C SER A 249 -7.64 5.13 -11.97
N VAL A 250 -8.93 4.85 -12.17
CA VAL A 250 -9.90 4.67 -11.08
C VAL A 250 -10.57 3.32 -11.23
N CYS A 251 -10.54 2.51 -10.19
CA CYS A 251 -11.21 1.22 -10.14
C CYS A 251 -12.52 1.35 -9.36
N VAL A 252 -13.65 1.17 -10.04
CA VAL A 252 -14.97 1.12 -9.39
C VAL A 252 -15.31 -0.34 -9.13
N VAL A 253 -15.48 -0.70 -7.86
CA VAL A 253 -15.70 -2.09 -7.44
C VAL A 253 -16.98 -2.21 -6.63
N PRO A 254 -17.78 -3.27 -6.83
CA PRO A 254 -18.99 -3.48 -6.04
C PRO A 254 -18.64 -3.90 -4.61
N LEU A 255 -19.50 -3.55 -3.66
CA LEU A 255 -19.41 -4.02 -2.28
C LEU A 255 -19.49 -5.55 -2.22
N GLY A 256 -18.48 -6.16 -1.59
CA GLY A 256 -18.51 -7.57 -1.21
C GLY A 256 -19.03 -7.75 0.23
N VAL A 257 -20.03 -8.62 0.40
CA VAL A 257 -20.58 -8.92 1.73
C VAL A 257 -20.42 -10.43 2.01
N SER A 258 -19.70 -10.75 3.08
CA SER A 258 -19.56 -12.13 3.55
C SER A 258 -20.67 -12.49 4.55
N LYS A 259 -20.88 -13.80 4.75
CA LYS A 259 -21.81 -14.30 5.77
C LYS A 259 -21.42 -13.95 7.21
N HIS A 260 -20.23 -13.41 7.41
CA HIS A 260 -19.68 -12.99 8.71
C HIS A 260 -19.77 -11.48 8.93
N SER A 261 -20.34 -10.73 7.97
CA SER A 261 -20.60 -9.30 8.16
C SER A 261 -21.63 -9.10 9.26
N HIS A 262 -21.36 -8.15 10.16
CA HIS A 262 -22.26 -7.73 11.23
C HIS A 262 -22.91 -6.37 10.95
N GLU A 263 -22.54 -5.74 9.84
CA GLU A 263 -23.02 -4.41 9.45
C GLU A 263 -24.37 -4.53 8.73
N LYS A 264 -25.43 -4.06 9.40
CA LYS A 264 -26.82 -4.21 8.90
C LYS A 264 -27.10 -3.43 7.61
N ARG A 265 -26.40 -2.32 7.37
CA ARG A 265 -26.54 -1.51 6.15
C ARG A 265 -25.87 -2.12 4.94
N MET A 266 -24.90 -3.01 5.18
CA MET A 266 -24.12 -3.63 4.09
C MET A 266 -24.89 -4.80 3.50
N ARG A 267 -25.31 -4.64 2.25
CA ARG A 267 -26.02 -5.65 1.47
C ARG A 267 -25.44 -5.72 0.04
N PRO A 268 -25.53 -6.86 -0.62
CA PRO A 268 -25.21 -6.94 -2.04
C PRO A 268 -26.11 -6.03 -2.88
N HIS A 269 -25.59 -5.59 -4.02
CA HIS A 269 -26.41 -4.91 -5.03
C HIS A 269 -27.52 -5.83 -5.56
N THR A 270 -28.69 -5.29 -5.78
CA THR A 270 -29.70 -5.91 -6.65
C THR A 270 -29.22 -5.82 -8.11
N GLN A 271 -29.81 -6.60 -8.99
CA GLN A 271 -29.49 -6.55 -10.42
C GLN A 271 -29.74 -5.15 -11.02
N ALA A 272 -30.80 -4.49 -10.63
CA ALA A 272 -31.13 -3.15 -11.10
C ALA A 272 -30.10 -2.10 -10.65
N GLU A 273 -29.72 -2.13 -9.38
CA GLU A 273 -28.66 -1.24 -8.85
C GLU A 273 -27.31 -1.49 -9.52
N ALA A 274 -26.94 -2.75 -9.72
CA ALA A 274 -25.70 -3.09 -10.43
C ALA A 274 -25.71 -2.58 -11.89
N LEU A 275 -26.83 -2.66 -12.58
CA LEU A 275 -26.97 -2.10 -13.94
C LEU A 275 -26.84 -0.57 -13.93
N GLN A 276 -27.46 0.12 -12.96
CA GLN A 276 -27.31 1.58 -12.83
C GLN A 276 -25.86 1.99 -12.59
N VAL A 277 -25.12 1.27 -11.72
CA VAL A 277 -23.69 1.54 -11.50
C VAL A 277 -22.91 1.33 -12.80
N LEU A 278 -23.19 0.28 -13.55
CA LEU A 278 -22.53 0.02 -14.85
C LEU A 278 -22.81 1.14 -15.85
N GLU A 279 -24.06 1.57 -16.00
CA GLU A 279 -24.47 2.67 -16.88
C GLU A 279 -23.72 3.98 -16.55
N ILE A 280 -23.60 4.30 -15.25
CA ILE A 280 -22.84 5.46 -14.79
C ILE A 280 -21.36 5.33 -15.18
N VAL A 281 -20.75 4.19 -14.90
CA VAL A 281 -19.32 3.98 -15.17
C VAL A 281 -19.02 3.96 -16.65
N GLU A 282 -19.84 3.26 -17.47
CA GLU A 282 -19.70 3.23 -18.94
C GLU A 282 -19.79 4.65 -19.53
N LYS A 283 -20.77 5.45 -19.10
CA LYS A 283 -20.89 6.86 -19.50
C LYS A 283 -19.59 7.64 -19.22
N TRP A 284 -18.98 7.48 -18.03
CA TRP A 284 -17.74 8.16 -17.70
C TRP A 284 -16.53 7.59 -18.45
N GLN A 285 -16.52 6.31 -18.82
CA GLN A 285 -15.48 5.73 -19.69
C GLN A 285 -15.48 6.34 -21.08
N ASP A 286 -16.65 6.71 -21.61
CA ASP A 286 -16.77 7.36 -22.92
C ASP A 286 -16.32 8.85 -22.88
N ILE A 287 -16.31 9.49 -21.70
CA ILE A 287 -15.91 10.88 -21.51
C ILE A 287 -14.39 11.02 -21.31
N ILE A 288 -13.76 10.06 -20.64
CA ILE A 288 -12.35 10.07 -20.25
C ILE A 288 -11.47 9.34 -21.27
#